data_69471195a096b1bd5cf3c96cf05d06a1
#
_entry.id   69471195a096b1bd5cf3c96cf05d06a1
#
_cell.length_a   1.000
_cell.length_b   1.000
_cell.length_c   1.000
_cell.angle_alpha   90.00
_cell.angle_beta   90.00
_cell.angle_gamma   90.00
#
_symmetry.space_group_name_H-M   'P 1'
#
loop_
_entity.id
_entity.type
_entity.pdbx_description
1 polymer ?
#
loop_
_entity_poly.entity_id
_entity_poly.type
_entity_poly.pdbx_seq_one_letter_code
_entity_poly.pdbx_strand_id
1 'polypeptide(L)'
;MLTNIEAAFKGLLTCLQSLKMYGAAHPMFQKSLDKAFEAFSDVLASRQEMIIGIVGEELAFEKEILFALAKFLRPAILYLKARNIERIAFYSGLNKEELAKFVSFIAGPKEDFKGDLQAALSLAGVEHISIGKLKVDTQQERIISVPIQSELYDSSADIVNRALSGVLNSEKIDHLGLKFSLNNIMENLSSQRQEMLKLATLRRYDVETFTHMLNVAIFSMYFSARLGFDKTDILNIGVAAMYHDIGKLFISRKILHKPGQLTDQEFGRIKSHTLLGAQIMLKYVNTLGILPVVICFEHHLKYDSSGYPRLPFLRKQHIASLIVAICDVYDALSQRRGYKQDYSPDVVYNIMSRDKGSGFDPELLDKFFRIMGLWPVGAVVALNDGSIALVREQNESDIRRPKIEIVSPQDKRRPVDLTQDTTLSIERYLNPWKEGKEYLRLG
;
A
#
# COMPACT_ATOMS: atom_id res chain seq x y z
N MET A 1 -17.29 -24.56 -11.73
CA MET A 1 -17.69 -23.36 -10.96
C MET A 1 -17.05 -22.09 -11.50
N LEU A 2 -15.73 -21.95 -11.49
CA LEU A 2 -15.02 -20.80 -12.09
C LEU A 2 -15.39 -20.58 -13.57
N THR A 3 -15.58 -21.64 -14.32
CA THR A 3 -15.98 -21.60 -15.74
C THR A 3 -17.33 -20.89 -15.96
N ASN A 4 -18.30 -21.08 -15.06
CA ASN A 4 -19.63 -20.43 -15.17
C ASN A 4 -19.56 -18.94 -14.81
N ILE A 5 -18.72 -18.57 -13.85
CA ILE A 5 -18.46 -17.17 -13.48
C ILE A 5 -17.78 -16.44 -14.63
N GLU A 6 -16.77 -17.07 -15.24
CA GLU A 6 -16.14 -16.52 -16.44
C GLU A 6 -17.14 -16.35 -17.59
N ALA A 7 -18.04 -17.33 -17.79
CA ALA A 7 -19.08 -17.26 -18.80
C ALA A 7 -20.07 -16.10 -18.55
N ALA A 8 -20.49 -15.91 -17.30
CA ALA A 8 -21.39 -14.81 -16.92
C ALA A 8 -20.76 -13.43 -17.21
N PHE A 9 -19.48 -13.24 -16.88
CA PHE A 9 -18.80 -11.98 -17.15
C PHE A 9 -18.47 -11.74 -18.61
N LYS A 10 -18.03 -12.75 -19.33
CA LYS A 10 -17.86 -12.68 -20.79
C LYS A 10 -19.18 -12.35 -21.48
N GLY A 11 -20.28 -12.96 -20.98
CA GLY A 11 -21.63 -12.66 -21.42
C GLY A 11 -22.02 -11.21 -21.20
N LEU A 12 -21.79 -10.68 -19.98
CA LEU A 12 -22.06 -9.28 -19.63
C LEU A 12 -21.31 -8.31 -20.55
N LEU A 13 -20.01 -8.55 -20.79
CA LEU A 13 -19.23 -7.74 -21.71
C LEU A 13 -19.74 -7.78 -23.13
N THR A 14 -20.12 -8.98 -23.62
CA THR A 14 -20.70 -9.16 -24.95
C THR A 14 -22.02 -8.41 -25.07
N CYS A 15 -22.86 -8.42 -24.01
CA CYS A 15 -24.09 -7.63 -23.97
C CYS A 15 -23.81 -6.14 -24.10
N LEU A 16 -22.84 -5.62 -23.29
CA LEU A 16 -22.48 -4.21 -23.32
C LEU A 16 -21.96 -3.78 -24.70
N GLN A 17 -21.13 -4.60 -25.33
CA GLN A 17 -20.62 -4.34 -26.67
C GLN A 17 -21.75 -4.38 -27.72
N SER A 18 -22.64 -5.40 -27.65
CA SER A 18 -23.75 -5.56 -28.58
C SER A 18 -24.73 -4.39 -28.42
N LEU A 19 -25.01 -3.95 -27.21
CA LEU A 19 -25.85 -2.78 -26.96
C LEU A 19 -25.30 -1.52 -27.61
N LYS A 20 -24.01 -1.28 -27.45
CA LYS A 20 -23.33 -0.09 -28.00
C LYS A 20 -23.25 -0.11 -29.53
N MET A 21 -23.11 -1.30 -30.13
CA MET A 21 -22.99 -1.44 -31.60
C MET A 21 -24.32 -1.42 -32.30
N TYR A 22 -25.35 -2.04 -31.73
CA TYR A 22 -26.59 -2.35 -32.43
C TYR A 22 -27.83 -1.74 -31.79
N GLY A 23 -27.76 -1.29 -30.53
CA GLY A 23 -28.92 -0.83 -29.78
C GLY A 23 -29.74 -1.93 -29.11
N ALA A 24 -30.65 -1.56 -28.21
CA ALA A 24 -31.37 -2.49 -27.33
C ALA A 24 -32.40 -3.37 -28.09
N ALA A 25 -32.98 -2.86 -29.18
CA ALA A 25 -33.97 -3.59 -29.97
C ALA A 25 -33.40 -4.62 -30.94
N HIS A 26 -32.08 -4.64 -31.12
CA HIS A 26 -31.47 -5.50 -32.15
C HIS A 26 -31.37 -6.96 -31.69
N PRO A 27 -31.64 -7.97 -32.58
CA PRO A 27 -31.60 -9.38 -32.21
C PRO A 27 -30.27 -9.87 -31.65
N MET A 28 -29.13 -9.27 -32.04
CA MET A 28 -27.82 -9.63 -31.51
C MET A 28 -27.67 -9.25 -30.05
N PHE A 29 -28.21 -8.12 -29.62
CA PHE A 29 -28.26 -7.75 -28.22
C PHE A 29 -29.12 -8.72 -27.43
N GLN A 30 -30.33 -9.03 -27.91
CA GLN A 30 -31.23 -9.96 -27.24
C GLN A 30 -30.61 -11.35 -27.09
N LYS A 31 -29.94 -11.86 -28.13
CA LYS A 31 -29.22 -13.15 -28.06
C LYS A 31 -28.05 -13.15 -27.09
N SER A 32 -27.30 -12.04 -26.99
CA SER A 32 -26.21 -11.93 -26.03
C SER A 32 -26.72 -11.81 -24.60
N LEU A 33 -27.87 -11.14 -24.40
CA LEU A 33 -28.54 -11.00 -23.12
C LEU A 33 -29.06 -12.36 -22.61
N ASP A 34 -29.66 -13.18 -23.50
CA ASP A 34 -30.10 -14.53 -23.15
C ASP A 34 -28.99 -15.40 -22.65
N LYS A 35 -27.86 -15.43 -23.36
CA LYS A 35 -26.67 -16.18 -22.95
C LYS A 35 -26.06 -15.68 -21.62
N ALA A 36 -26.01 -14.37 -21.43
CA ALA A 36 -25.50 -13.81 -20.20
C ALA A 36 -26.44 -14.16 -19.02
N PHE A 37 -27.75 -14.01 -19.22
CA PHE A 37 -28.73 -14.32 -18.18
C PHE A 37 -28.72 -15.79 -17.78
N GLU A 38 -28.62 -16.72 -18.75
CA GLU A 38 -28.47 -18.16 -18.50
C GLU A 38 -27.22 -18.42 -17.61
N ALA A 39 -26.07 -17.85 -17.96
CA ALA A 39 -24.85 -18.03 -17.20
C ALA A 39 -24.94 -17.43 -15.78
N PHE A 40 -25.58 -16.27 -15.57
CA PHE A 40 -25.86 -15.71 -14.25
C PHE A 40 -26.82 -16.58 -13.45
N SER A 41 -27.86 -17.08 -14.07
CA SER A 41 -28.86 -17.97 -13.46
C SER A 41 -28.20 -19.26 -12.94
N ASP A 42 -27.33 -19.87 -13.73
CA ASP A 42 -26.59 -21.08 -13.35
C ASP A 42 -25.71 -20.84 -12.10
N VAL A 43 -25.06 -19.68 -12.01
CA VAL A 43 -24.24 -19.33 -10.85
C VAL A 43 -25.12 -19.06 -9.61
N LEU A 44 -26.22 -18.32 -9.79
CA LEU A 44 -27.11 -17.92 -8.70
C LEU A 44 -28.05 -19.05 -8.24
N ALA A 45 -28.25 -20.11 -9.04
CA ALA A 45 -29.04 -21.28 -8.66
C ALA A 45 -28.49 -21.98 -7.40
N SER A 46 -27.19 -21.91 -7.15
CA SER A 46 -26.53 -22.53 -6.00
C SER A 46 -26.09 -21.54 -4.93
N ARG A 47 -26.39 -20.24 -5.08
CA ARG A 47 -25.91 -19.15 -4.21
C ARG A 47 -26.95 -18.05 -4.06
N GLN A 48 -26.96 -17.41 -2.90
CA GLN A 48 -27.81 -16.24 -2.69
C GLN A 48 -27.26 -14.98 -3.34
N GLU A 49 -25.93 -14.89 -3.47
CA GLU A 49 -25.26 -13.73 -4.06
C GLU A 49 -23.98 -14.11 -4.81
N MET A 50 -23.61 -13.26 -5.75
CA MET A 50 -22.35 -13.31 -6.47
C MET A 50 -21.73 -11.92 -6.46
N ILE A 51 -20.64 -11.74 -5.73
CA ILE A 51 -19.97 -10.44 -5.60
C ILE A 51 -18.66 -10.46 -6.37
N ILE A 52 -18.45 -9.43 -7.17
CA ILE A 52 -17.20 -9.16 -7.87
C ILE A 52 -16.65 -7.81 -7.44
N GLY A 53 -15.39 -7.84 -7.10
CA GLY A 53 -14.60 -6.65 -6.82
C GLY A 53 -13.61 -6.36 -7.95
N ILE A 54 -13.37 -5.08 -8.20
CA ILE A 54 -12.28 -4.60 -9.06
C ILE A 54 -11.24 -3.98 -8.15
N VAL A 55 -10.07 -4.62 -8.06
CA VAL A 55 -8.95 -4.15 -7.23
C VAL A 55 -7.78 -3.82 -8.15
N GLY A 56 -7.43 -2.55 -8.26
CA GLY A 56 -6.45 -2.14 -9.27
C GLY A 56 -6.96 -2.43 -10.68
N GLU A 57 -6.28 -3.27 -11.44
CA GLU A 57 -6.69 -3.75 -12.77
C GLU A 57 -7.14 -5.22 -12.75
N GLU A 58 -7.35 -5.80 -11.56
CA GLU A 58 -7.69 -7.20 -11.38
C GLU A 58 -9.15 -7.39 -10.97
N LEU A 59 -9.76 -8.54 -11.37
CA LEU A 59 -11.09 -8.93 -10.93
C LEU A 59 -10.98 -9.93 -9.78
N ALA A 60 -11.64 -9.64 -8.67
CA ALA A 60 -11.78 -10.52 -7.53
C ALA A 60 -13.18 -11.12 -7.46
N PHE A 61 -13.26 -12.42 -7.27
CA PHE A 61 -14.48 -13.11 -6.93
C PHE A 61 -14.27 -13.87 -5.62
N GLU A 62 -15.01 -13.50 -4.58
CA GLU A 62 -14.79 -14.00 -3.23
C GLU A 62 -13.33 -13.80 -2.77
N LYS A 63 -12.60 -14.90 -2.59
CA LYS A 63 -11.17 -14.90 -2.24
C LYS A 63 -10.26 -15.31 -3.40
N GLU A 64 -10.83 -15.53 -4.58
CA GLU A 64 -10.09 -15.97 -5.77
C GLU A 64 -10.00 -14.86 -6.82
N ILE A 65 -8.88 -14.86 -7.52
CA ILE A 65 -8.60 -13.92 -8.60
C ILE A 65 -8.82 -14.60 -9.93
N LEU A 66 -9.55 -13.92 -10.77
CA LEU A 66 -9.83 -14.36 -12.12
C LEU A 66 -8.82 -13.77 -13.11
N PHE A 67 -7.51 -14.14 -12.99
CA PHE A 67 -6.42 -13.57 -13.80
C PHE A 67 -6.63 -13.68 -15.30
N ALA A 68 -6.95 -14.89 -15.77
CA ALA A 68 -7.21 -15.09 -17.19
C ALA A 68 -8.36 -14.20 -17.65
N LEU A 69 -9.36 -14.02 -16.79
CA LEU A 69 -10.52 -13.19 -17.04
C LEU A 69 -10.18 -11.70 -16.96
N ALA A 70 -9.41 -11.26 -15.97
CA ALA A 70 -8.98 -9.88 -15.80
C ALA A 70 -8.18 -9.38 -17.01
N LYS A 71 -7.26 -10.20 -17.51
CA LYS A 71 -6.50 -9.89 -18.73
C LYS A 71 -7.42 -9.73 -19.96
N PHE A 72 -8.41 -10.59 -20.10
CA PHE A 72 -9.39 -10.52 -21.20
C PHE A 72 -10.35 -9.34 -21.04
N LEU A 73 -10.77 -9.03 -19.80
CA LEU A 73 -11.75 -7.99 -19.49
C LEU A 73 -11.11 -6.63 -19.14
N ARG A 74 -9.81 -6.46 -19.29
CA ARG A 74 -9.11 -5.20 -18.97
C ARG A 74 -9.81 -3.94 -19.50
N PRO A 75 -10.31 -3.90 -20.77
CA PRO A 75 -11.04 -2.73 -21.24
C PRO A 75 -12.36 -2.49 -20.48
N ALA A 76 -13.05 -3.55 -20.06
CA ALA A 76 -14.27 -3.45 -19.27
C ALA A 76 -13.98 -3.01 -17.83
N ILE A 77 -12.90 -3.49 -17.23
CA ILE A 77 -12.43 -3.07 -15.91
C ILE A 77 -12.14 -1.56 -15.89
N LEU A 78 -11.37 -1.08 -16.87
CA LEU A 78 -11.08 0.35 -17.02
C LEU A 78 -12.35 1.18 -17.26
N TYR A 79 -13.29 0.63 -18.02
CA TYR A 79 -14.58 1.26 -18.29
C TYR A 79 -15.43 1.42 -17.03
N LEU A 80 -15.50 0.39 -16.18
CA LEU A 80 -16.24 0.40 -14.91
C LEU A 80 -15.56 1.32 -13.90
N LYS A 81 -14.24 1.27 -13.76
CA LYS A 81 -13.48 2.17 -12.90
C LYS A 81 -13.67 3.63 -13.26
N ALA A 82 -13.66 3.96 -14.55
CA ALA A 82 -13.92 5.32 -15.01
C ALA A 82 -15.31 5.84 -14.62
N ARG A 83 -16.23 4.95 -14.18
CA ARG A 83 -17.57 5.22 -13.67
C ARG A 83 -17.72 5.06 -12.17
N ASN A 84 -16.60 4.96 -11.44
CA ASN A 84 -16.57 4.74 -9.98
C ASN A 84 -17.22 3.42 -9.53
N ILE A 85 -17.29 2.40 -10.41
CA ILE A 85 -17.81 1.08 -10.08
C ILE A 85 -16.62 0.16 -9.82
N GLU A 86 -16.43 -0.20 -8.54
CA GLU A 86 -15.37 -1.11 -8.09
C GLU A 86 -15.93 -2.41 -7.50
N ARG A 87 -17.23 -2.45 -7.24
CA ARG A 87 -17.97 -3.61 -6.74
C ARG A 87 -19.26 -3.77 -7.51
N ILE A 88 -19.55 -5.00 -7.92
CA ILE A 88 -20.85 -5.39 -8.47
C ILE A 88 -21.29 -6.65 -7.73
N ALA A 89 -22.48 -6.63 -7.15
CA ALA A 89 -23.10 -7.81 -6.56
C ALA A 89 -24.39 -8.15 -7.30
N PHE A 90 -24.57 -9.41 -7.62
CA PHE A 90 -25.77 -9.98 -8.23
C PHE A 90 -26.43 -10.89 -7.20
N TYR A 91 -27.71 -10.78 -7.00
CA TYR A 91 -28.47 -11.53 -5.99
C TYR A 91 -29.42 -12.54 -6.63
N SER A 92 -29.75 -13.59 -5.88
CA SER A 92 -30.80 -14.55 -6.27
C SER A 92 -32.12 -13.81 -6.46
N GLY A 93 -32.86 -14.19 -7.50
CA GLY A 93 -34.06 -13.45 -7.94
C GLY A 93 -33.81 -12.52 -9.11
N LEU A 94 -32.54 -12.32 -9.52
CA LEU A 94 -32.20 -11.58 -10.74
C LEU A 94 -33.01 -12.11 -11.93
N ASN A 95 -33.65 -11.22 -12.67
CA ASN A 95 -34.36 -11.53 -13.86
C ASN A 95 -33.70 -10.87 -15.10
N LYS A 96 -34.14 -11.34 -16.29
CA LYS A 96 -33.55 -10.89 -17.56
C LYS A 96 -33.79 -9.41 -17.84
N GLU A 97 -34.94 -8.88 -17.40
CA GLU A 97 -35.27 -7.47 -17.58
C GLU A 97 -34.36 -6.56 -16.74
N GLU A 98 -34.11 -6.93 -15.48
CA GLU A 98 -33.17 -6.20 -14.63
C GLU A 98 -31.74 -6.25 -15.18
N LEU A 99 -31.29 -7.40 -15.70
CA LEU A 99 -30.00 -7.51 -16.35
C LEU A 99 -29.89 -6.58 -17.56
N ALA A 100 -30.96 -6.50 -18.38
CA ALA A 100 -31.02 -5.58 -19.53
C ALA A 100 -30.96 -4.11 -19.09
N LYS A 101 -31.71 -3.74 -18.04
CA LYS A 101 -31.70 -2.39 -17.44
C LYS A 101 -30.32 -2.05 -16.89
N PHE A 102 -29.69 -2.99 -16.19
CA PHE A 102 -28.34 -2.83 -15.69
C PHE A 102 -27.30 -2.59 -16.81
N VAL A 103 -27.34 -3.41 -17.87
CA VAL A 103 -26.45 -3.23 -19.03
C VAL A 103 -26.67 -1.87 -19.68
N SER A 104 -27.92 -1.44 -19.79
CA SER A 104 -28.28 -0.13 -20.33
C SER A 104 -27.79 1.01 -19.43
N PHE A 105 -27.93 0.85 -18.11
CA PHE A 105 -27.43 1.79 -17.14
C PHE A 105 -25.91 1.96 -17.25
N ILE A 106 -25.12 0.89 -17.19
CA ILE A 106 -23.67 0.99 -17.30
C ILE A 106 -23.16 1.45 -18.67
N ALA A 107 -23.98 1.33 -19.72
CA ALA A 107 -23.69 1.82 -21.07
C ALA A 107 -23.83 3.35 -21.20
N GLY A 108 -24.49 4.00 -20.25
CA GLY A 108 -24.75 5.43 -20.20
C GLY A 108 -23.49 6.31 -20.23
N PRO A 109 -23.66 7.63 -20.43
CA PRO A 109 -22.56 8.59 -20.42
C PRO A 109 -21.82 8.61 -19.07
N LYS A 110 -20.52 8.91 -19.10
CA LYS A 110 -19.69 8.91 -17.86
C LYS A 110 -20.16 9.94 -16.84
N GLU A 111 -20.77 11.00 -17.30
CA GLU A 111 -21.27 12.14 -16.50
C GLU A 111 -22.39 11.72 -15.56
N ASP A 112 -23.17 10.69 -15.90
CA ASP A 112 -24.30 10.17 -15.12
C ASP A 112 -23.82 9.38 -13.88
N PHE A 113 -22.54 9.04 -13.80
CA PHE A 113 -21.92 8.27 -12.70
C PHE A 113 -21.32 9.17 -11.60
N LYS A 114 -21.98 10.28 -11.31
CA LYS A 114 -21.67 11.19 -10.21
C LYS A 114 -22.75 11.06 -9.13
N GLY A 115 -22.33 10.94 -7.86
CA GLY A 115 -23.26 10.83 -6.73
C GLY A 115 -23.53 9.39 -6.26
N ASP A 116 -24.72 9.12 -5.74
CA ASP A 116 -25.11 7.80 -5.25
C ASP A 116 -25.54 6.91 -6.42
N LEU A 117 -24.61 6.08 -6.86
CA LEU A 117 -24.83 5.15 -7.99
C LEU A 117 -25.86 4.08 -7.66
N GLN A 118 -25.96 3.63 -6.41
CA GLN A 118 -26.94 2.63 -6.00
C GLN A 118 -28.35 3.18 -6.06
N ALA A 119 -28.55 4.41 -5.59
CA ALA A 119 -29.85 5.07 -5.68
C ALA A 119 -30.28 5.27 -7.14
N ALA A 120 -29.36 5.67 -8.01
CA ALA A 120 -29.63 5.81 -9.45
C ALA A 120 -29.99 4.48 -10.11
N LEU A 121 -29.33 3.39 -9.74
CA LEU A 121 -29.62 2.06 -10.26
C LEU A 121 -30.99 1.55 -9.78
N SER A 122 -31.33 1.79 -8.52
CA SER A 122 -32.64 1.44 -7.94
C SER A 122 -33.78 2.23 -8.62
N LEU A 123 -33.56 3.51 -8.92
CA LEU A 123 -34.52 4.32 -9.70
C LEU A 123 -34.73 3.79 -11.14
N ALA A 124 -33.72 3.15 -11.71
CA ALA A 124 -33.84 2.46 -12.98
C ALA A 124 -34.63 1.15 -12.90
N GLY A 125 -35.09 0.75 -11.72
CA GLY A 125 -35.87 -0.45 -11.47
C GLY A 125 -35.01 -1.73 -11.48
N VAL A 126 -33.82 -1.68 -10.89
CA VAL A 126 -32.92 -2.81 -10.70
C VAL A 126 -32.77 -3.04 -9.20
N GLU A 127 -33.28 -4.16 -8.70
CA GLU A 127 -33.32 -4.50 -7.27
C GLU A 127 -32.31 -5.59 -6.91
N HIS A 128 -32.05 -6.54 -7.83
CA HIS A 128 -31.18 -7.69 -7.60
C HIS A 128 -29.74 -7.48 -8.09
N ILE A 129 -29.34 -6.22 -8.36
CA ILE A 129 -27.96 -5.86 -8.65
C ILE A 129 -27.57 -4.65 -7.81
N SER A 130 -26.42 -4.73 -7.15
CA SER A 130 -25.85 -3.64 -6.39
C SER A 130 -24.48 -3.27 -6.94
N ILE A 131 -24.24 -1.96 -7.05
CA ILE A 131 -22.96 -1.41 -7.50
C ILE A 131 -22.43 -0.40 -6.50
N GLY A 132 -21.12 -0.23 -6.47
CA GLY A 132 -20.50 0.75 -5.57
C GLY A 132 -18.99 0.68 -5.58
N LYS A 133 -18.41 1.32 -4.58
CA LYS A 133 -17.00 1.15 -4.26
C LYS A 133 -16.82 -0.09 -3.39
N LEU A 134 -15.63 -0.69 -3.46
CA LEU A 134 -15.25 -1.73 -2.50
C LEU A 134 -15.22 -1.09 -1.10
N LYS A 135 -16.27 -1.33 -0.31
CA LYS A 135 -16.23 -1.11 1.14
C LYS A 135 -15.79 -2.42 1.77
N VAL A 136 -14.77 -2.38 2.59
CA VAL A 136 -14.46 -3.50 3.50
C VAL A 136 -15.61 -3.54 4.48
N ASP A 137 -16.38 -4.62 4.46
CA ASP A 137 -17.44 -4.86 5.43
C ASP A 137 -16.79 -5.11 6.80
N THR A 138 -16.62 -4.06 7.57
CA THR A 138 -16.45 -4.17 9.01
C THR A 138 -17.86 -4.26 9.62
N GLN A 139 -18.46 -5.44 9.60
CA GLN A 139 -19.52 -5.75 10.55
C GLN A 139 -18.93 -5.78 11.96
N GLN A 140 -18.91 -4.63 12.56
CA GLN A 140 -19.20 -4.41 13.97
C GLN A 140 -19.04 -2.92 14.29
N GLU A 141 -20.13 -2.16 14.14
CA GLU A 141 -20.30 -0.96 14.94
C GLU A 141 -20.43 -1.37 16.42
N ARG A 142 -19.30 -1.39 17.10
CA ARG A 142 -19.25 -1.20 18.55
C ARG A 142 -18.23 -0.09 18.80
N ILE A 143 -18.80 1.02 19.28
CA ILE A 143 -18.14 2.17 19.86
C ILE A 143 -17.13 1.70 20.92
N ILE A 144 -15.89 1.53 20.50
CA ILE A 144 -14.71 1.58 21.37
C ILE A 144 -13.73 2.44 20.61
N SER A 145 -13.31 3.52 21.21
CA SER A 145 -12.36 4.50 20.65
C SER A 145 -10.94 3.93 20.58
N VAL A 146 -10.74 2.92 19.73
CA VAL A 146 -9.42 2.50 19.27
C VAL A 146 -9.19 3.23 17.95
N PRO A 147 -8.03 3.86 17.73
CA PRO A 147 -7.76 4.53 16.46
C PRO A 147 -7.92 3.53 15.30
N ILE A 148 -8.85 3.78 14.40
CA ILE A 148 -9.14 2.96 13.20
C ILE A 148 -7.85 2.61 12.43
N GLN A 149 -6.85 3.47 12.50
CA GLN A 149 -5.55 3.31 11.87
C GLN A 149 -4.69 2.17 12.47
N SER A 150 -4.83 1.89 13.78
CA SER A 150 -4.05 0.79 14.39
C SER A 150 -4.59 -0.56 13.94
N GLU A 151 -5.91 -0.71 13.79
CA GLU A 151 -6.55 -1.91 13.27
C GLU A 151 -6.20 -2.12 11.79
N LEU A 152 -6.18 -1.05 11.00
CA LEU A 152 -5.76 -1.10 9.61
C LEU A 152 -4.29 -1.54 9.47
N TYR A 153 -3.40 -1.01 10.29
CA TYR A 153 -2.00 -1.39 10.31
C TYR A 153 -1.83 -2.87 10.70
N ASP A 154 -2.51 -3.32 11.76
CA ASP A 154 -2.42 -4.69 12.25
C ASP A 154 -3.00 -5.69 11.25
N SER A 155 -4.17 -5.41 10.67
CA SER A 155 -4.77 -6.23 9.63
C SER A 155 -3.89 -6.30 8.37
N SER A 156 -3.23 -5.20 8.03
CA SER A 156 -2.28 -5.15 6.92
C SER A 156 -1.03 -5.97 7.21
N ALA A 157 -0.51 -5.93 8.43
CA ALA A 157 0.63 -6.74 8.84
C ALA A 157 0.31 -8.24 8.76
N ASP A 158 -0.92 -8.65 9.13
CA ASP A 158 -1.36 -10.05 9.01
C ASP A 158 -1.48 -10.50 7.55
N ILE A 159 -1.99 -9.65 6.66
CA ILE A 159 -2.07 -9.94 5.22
C ILE A 159 -0.67 -10.07 4.63
N VAL A 160 0.24 -9.18 5.00
CA VAL A 160 1.65 -9.24 4.61
C VAL A 160 2.29 -10.55 5.07
N ASN A 161 2.12 -10.91 6.35
CA ASN A 161 2.63 -12.17 6.88
C ASN A 161 2.14 -13.38 6.09
N ARG A 162 0.86 -13.42 5.73
CA ARG A 162 0.28 -14.49 4.91
C ARG A 162 0.85 -14.50 3.49
N ALA A 163 0.96 -13.33 2.85
CA ALA A 163 1.52 -13.22 1.49
C ALA A 163 2.98 -13.70 1.44
N LEU A 164 3.79 -13.34 2.44
CA LEU A 164 5.19 -13.74 2.54
C LEU A 164 5.34 -15.22 2.91
N SER A 165 4.49 -15.73 3.80
CA SER A 165 4.45 -17.16 4.14
C SER A 165 4.04 -18.02 2.94
N GLY A 166 3.12 -17.55 2.10
CA GLY A 166 2.74 -18.20 0.85
C GLY A 166 3.94 -18.38 -0.10
N VAL A 167 4.82 -17.37 -0.18
CA VAL A 167 6.07 -17.49 -0.97
C VAL A 167 6.99 -18.59 -0.42
N LEU A 168 7.13 -18.70 0.92
CA LEU A 168 7.94 -19.73 1.56
C LEU A 168 7.43 -21.13 1.26
N ASN A 169 6.11 -21.31 1.27
CA ASN A 169 5.48 -22.60 1.04
C ASN A 169 5.31 -22.93 -0.45
N SER A 170 5.78 -22.08 -1.35
CA SER A 170 5.54 -22.17 -2.80
C SER A 170 4.05 -22.20 -3.17
N GLU A 171 3.22 -21.57 -2.34
CA GLU A 171 1.78 -21.41 -2.53
C GLU A 171 1.47 -20.23 -3.45
N LYS A 172 0.22 -20.14 -3.89
CA LYS A 172 -0.26 -18.94 -4.61
C LYS A 172 -0.25 -17.76 -3.64
N ILE A 173 0.41 -16.65 -4.02
CA ILE A 173 0.37 -15.41 -3.24
C ILE A 173 -1.03 -14.83 -3.30
N ASP A 174 -1.60 -14.49 -2.14
CA ASP A 174 -2.79 -13.63 -2.05
C ASP A 174 -2.40 -12.17 -2.36
N HIS A 175 -2.09 -11.91 -3.63
CA HIS A 175 -1.65 -10.58 -4.07
C HIS A 175 -2.80 -9.58 -4.14
N LEU A 176 -4.07 -10.02 -4.16
CA LEU A 176 -5.21 -9.09 -4.09
C LEU A 176 -5.45 -8.62 -2.67
N GLY A 177 -5.43 -9.52 -1.71
CA GLY A 177 -5.48 -9.13 -0.31
C GLY A 177 -4.36 -8.13 -0.01
N LEU A 178 -3.16 -8.38 -0.54
CA LEU A 178 -2.03 -7.46 -0.41
C LEU A 178 -2.28 -6.11 -1.11
N LYS A 179 -2.64 -6.10 -2.38
CA LYS A 179 -2.94 -4.86 -3.12
C LYS A 179 -4.10 -4.09 -2.49
N PHE A 180 -5.13 -4.80 -2.04
CA PHE A 180 -6.26 -4.20 -1.35
C PHE A 180 -5.82 -3.54 -0.04
N SER A 181 -5.02 -4.23 0.77
CA SER A 181 -4.49 -3.70 2.01
C SER A 181 -3.62 -2.46 1.79
N LEU A 182 -2.72 -2.51 0.79
CA LEU A 182 -1.88 -1.37 0.44
C LEU A 182 -2.68 -0.21 -0.17
N ASN A 183 -3.75 -0.49 -0.92
CA ASN A 183 -4.64 0.56 -1.42
C ASN A 183 -5.38 1.27 -0.27
N ASN A 184 -5.86 0.52 0.73
CA ASN A 184 -6.46 1.10 1.93
C ASN A 184 -5.46 1.96 2.71
N ILE A 185 -4.22 1.51 2.85
CA ILE A 185 -3.13 2.30 3.43
C ILE A 185 -2.93 3.60 2.61
N MET A 186 -2.86 3.51 1.28
CA MET A 186 -2.68 4.65 0.40
C MET A 186 -3.82 5.68 0.53
N GLU A 187 -5.06 5.24 0.58
CA GLU A 187 -6.22 6.12 0.76
C GLU A 187 -6.20 6.81 2.14
N ASN A 188 -5.79 6.09 3.18
CA ASN A 188 -5.61 6.66 4.51
C ASN A 188 -4.40 7.61 4.58
N LEU A 189 -3.30 7.32 3.87
CA LEU A 189 -2.19 8.25 3.72
C LEU A 189 -2.61 9.57 3.05
N SER A 190 -3.62 9.54 2.19
CA SER A 190 -4.16 10.74 1.54
C SER A 190 -5.06 11.56 2.47
N SER A 191 -5.84 10.91 3.33
CA SER A 191 -6.85 11.55 4.21
C SER A 191 -6.36 11.79 5.65
N GLN A 192 -5.55 10.88 6.19
CA GLN A 192 -5.08 10.89 7.58
C GLN A 192 -3.57 10.62 7.67
N ARG A 193 -2.82 11.30 6.84
CA ARG A 193 -1.39 11.17 6.61
C ARG A 193 -0.56 11.06 7.88
N GLN A 194 -0.82 11.96 8.83
CA GLN A 194 -0.01 12.08 10.05
C GLN A 194 -0.13 10.86 10.95
N GLU A 195 -1.33 10.28 11.06
CA GLU A 195 -1.57 9.12 11.91
C GLU A 195 -0.92 7.86 11.34
N MET A 196 -0.97 7.64 10.02
CA MET A 196 -0.32 6.48 9.38
C MET A 196 1.21 6.55 9.49
N LEU A 197 1.80 7.73 9.30
CA LEU A 197 3.24 7.93 9.49
C LEU A 197 3.63 7.78 10.96
N LYS A 198 2.79 8.26 11.89
CA LYS A 198 2.96 8.06 13.33
C LYS A 198 2.99 6.57 13.69
N LEU A 199 2.06 5.77 13.15
CA LEU A 199 2.02 4.33 13.38
C LEU A 199 3.26 3.62 12.84
N ALA A 200 3.66 3.90 11.60
CA ALA A 200 4.89 3.34 11.03
C ALA A 200 6.13 3.77 11.82
N THR A 201 6.13 4.99 12.39
CA THR A 201 7.21 5.49 13.25
C THR A 201 7.19 4.85 14.63
N LEU A 202 6.04 4.68 15.26
CA LEU A 202 5.92 4.16 16.62
C LEU A 202 6.06 2.64 16.70
N ARG A 203 5.58 1.88 15.72
CA ARG A 203 5.67 0.42 15.68
C ARG A 203 7.02 -0.13 15.22
N ARG A 204 8.00 0.73 14.99
CA ARG A 204 9.38 0.35 14.67
C ARG A 204 10.06 -0.52 15.74
N TYR A 205 9.46 -0.67 16.89
CA TYR A 205 10.04 -1.41 18.03
C TYR A 205 9.58 -2.85 18.16
N ASP A 206 8.59 -3.29 17.36
CA ASP A 206 8.22 -4.69 17.30
C ASP A 206 9.09 -5.39 16.25
N VAL A 207 9.94 -6.26 16.76
CA VAL A 207 11.06 -6.88 16.05
C VAL A 207 10.52 -8.00 15.17
N GLU A 208 10.25 -7.73 13.89
CA GLU A 208 10.35 -8.80 12.90
C GLU A 208 10.47 -8.25 11.47
N THR A 209 11.11 -9.01 10.60
CA THR A 209 11.36 -8.72 9.18
C THR A 209 10.10 -8.22 8.45
N PHE A 210 8.93 -8.68 8.86
CA PHE A 210 7.65 -8.35 8.24
C PHE A 210 7.17 -6.92 8.54
N THR A 211 7.33 -6.45 9.78
CA THR A 211 7.00 -5.05 10.15
C THR A 211 7.90 -4.08 9.39
N HIS A 212 9.18 -4.40 9.24
CA HIS A 212 10.10 -3.63 8.42
C HIS A 212 9.63 -3.53 6.96
N MET A 213 9.29 -4.66 6.33
CA MET A 213 8.80 -4.69 4.95
C MET A 213 7.55 -3.83 4.77
N LEU A 214 6.60 -3.90 5.72
CA LEU A 214 5.40 -3.06 5.70
C LEU A 214 5.74 -1.58 5.87
N ASN A 215 6.62 -1.22 6.79
CA ASN A 215 7.04 0.17 7.00
C ASN A 215 7.72 0.73 5.75
N VAL A 216 8.63 -0.03 5.14
CA VAL A 216 9.31 0.38 3.90
C VAL A 216 8.29 0.58 2.77
N ALA A 217 7.28 -0.27 2.66
CA ALA A 217 6.20 -0.10 1.68
C ALA A 217 5.39 1.19 1.96
N ILE A 218 5.01 1.45 3.22
CA ILE A 218 4.27 2.67 3.62
C ILE A 218 5.08 3.93 3.31
N PHE A 219 6.37 3.95 3.69
CA PHE A 219 7.23 5.11 3.42
C PHE A 219 7.45 5.31 1.92
N SER A 220 7.67 4.22 1.16
CA SER A 220 7.86 4.30 -0.29
C SER A 220 6.60 4.79 -1.01
N MET A 221 5.42 4.31 -0.62
CA MET A 221 4.14 4.79 -1.17
C MET A 221 3.93 6.26 -0.83
N TYR A 222 4.15 6.66 0.41
CA TYR A 222 4.01 8.04 0.84
C TYR A 222 4.98 8.96 0.10
N PHE A 223 6.25 8.58 0.02
CA PHE A 223 7.26 9.35 -0.69
C PHE A 223 6.94 9.48 -2.18
N SER A 224 6.55 8.38 -2.84
CA SER A 224 6.14 8.39 -4.25
C SER A 224 4.92 9.28 -4.50
N ALA A 225 3.92 9.26 -3.60
CA ALA A 225 2.76 10.15 -3.68
C ALA A 225 3.15 11.62 -3.60
N ARG A 226 4.12 11.95 -2.73
CA ARG A 226 4.65 13.31 -2.57
C ARG A 226 5.55 13.75 -3.73
N LEU A 227 6.13 12.80 -4.47
CA LEU A 227 6.87 13.05 -5.72
C LEU A 227 5.95 13.23 -6.93
N GLY A 228 4.63 12.99 -6.78
CA GLY A 228 3.64 13.19 -7.84
C GLY A 228 3.40 11.98 -8.72
N PHE A 229 3.78 10.78 -8.30
CA PHE A 229 3.43 9.55 -9.01
C PHE A 229 1.93 9.32 -9.01
N ASP A 230 1.42 8.64 -10.03
CA ASP A 230 0.01 8.26 -10.07
C ASP A 230 -0.31 7.12 -9.09
N LYS A 231 -1.62 6.92 -8.81
CA LYS A 231 -2.06 5.90 -7.83
C LYS A 231 -1.62 4.48 -8.19
N THR A 232 -1.55 4.16 -9.48
CA THR A 232 -1.16 2.84 -9.97
C THR A 232 0.32 2.59 -9.69
N ASP A 233 1.16 3.57 -9.99
CA ASP A 233 2.60 3.49 -9.75
C ASP A 233 2.91 3.45 -8.24
N ILE A 234 2.22 4.28 -7.43
CA ILE A 234 2.36 4.26 -5.98
C ILE A 234 2.05 2.87 -5.42
N LEU A 235 0.95 2.25 -5.86
CA LEU A 235 0.57 0.91 -5.42
C LEU A 235 1.57 -0.15 -5.87
N ASN A 236 2.04 -0.07 -7.12
CA ASN A 236 3.05 -0.99 -7.64
C ASN A 236 4.39 -0.86 -6.91
N ILE A 237 4.81 0.36 -6.56
CA ILE A 237 5.99 0.61 -5.73
C ILE A 237 5.79 0.03 -4.33
N GLY A 238 4.62 0.21 -3.71
CA GLY A 238 4.29 -0.37 -2.41
C GLY A 238 4.35 -1.89 -2.41
N VAL A 239 3.74 -2.54 -3.40
CA VAL A 239 3.83 -4.01 -3.58
C VAL A 239 5.27 -4.46 -3.75
N ALA A 240 6.04 -3.77 -4.58
CA ALA A 240 7.42 -4.15 -4.85
C ALA A 240 8.34 -3.92 -3.63
N ALA A 241 8.13 -2.83 -2.89
CA ALA A 241 8.82 -2.55 -1.64
C ALA A 241 8.53 -3.61 -0.56
N MET A 242 7.30 -4.15 -0.55
CA MET A 242 6.91 -5.24 0.35
C MET A 242 7.76 -6.49 0.16
N TYR A 243 8.24 -6.76 -1.05
CA TYR A 243 9.01 -7.96 -1.36
C TYR A 243 10.52 -7.70 -1.48
N HIS A 244 11.02 -6.48 -1.25
CA HIS A 244 12.43 -6.16 -1.49
C HIS A 244 13.40 -7.12 -0.81
N ASP A 245 13.08 -7.57 0.39
CA ASP A 245 13.88 -8.41 1.27
C ASP A 245 13.46 -9.89 1.29
N ILE A 246 12.55 -10.33 0.42
CA ILE A 246 12.00 -11.70 0.41
C ILE A 246 13.09 -12.78 0.36
N GLY A 247 14.21 -12.49 -0.27
CA GLY A 247 15.36 -13.40 -0.34
C GLY A 247 16.00 -13.71 1.00
N LYS A 248 15.82 -12.86 2.03
CA LYS A 248 16.31 -13.11 3.41
C LYS A 248 15.67 -14.31 4.05
N LEU A 249 14.45 -14.68 3.64
CA LEU A 249 13.75 -15.88 4.14
C LEU A 249 14.49 -17.18 3.80
N PHE A 250 15.39 -17.16 2.83
CA PHE A 250 16.20 -18.31 2.40
C PHE A 250 17.63 -18.28 2.95
N ILE A 251 17.92 -17.33 3.82
CA ILE A 251 19.21 -17.23 4.52
C ILE A 251 19.05 -17.81 5.94
N SER A 252 20.07 -18.55 6.38
CA SER A 252 20.06 -19.13 7.72
C SER A 252 19.84 -18.08 8.81
N ARG A 253 18.85 -18.32 9.68
CA ARG A 253 18.58 -17.46 10.84
C ARG A 253 19.81 -17.28 11.75
N LYS A 254 20.70 -18.30 11.83
CA LYS A 254 21.96 -18.19 12.57
C LYS A 254 22.89 -17.11 12.04
N ILE A 255 22.83 -16.82 10.73
CA ILE A 255 23.62 -15.75 10.11
C ILE A 255 22.88 -14.41 10.29
N LEU A 256 21.58 -14.37 10.03
CA LEU A 256 20.78 -13.12 10.11
C LEU A 256 20.76 -12.53 11.53
N HIS A 257 20.70 -13.39 12.56
CA HIS A 257 20.62 -12.99 13.97
C HIS A 257 21.93 -13.22 14.72
N LYS A 258 23.06 -13.35 14.02
CA LYS A 258 24.36 -13.56 14.68
C LYS A 258 24.72 -12.36 15.56
N PRO A 259 24.94 -12.57 16.86
CA PRO A 259 25.46 -11.51 17.71
C PRO A 259 26.93 -11.23 17.36
N GLY A 260 27.24 -9.97 17.03
CA GLY A 260 28.57 -9.54 16.69
C GLY A 260 28.84 -9.39 15.18
N GLN A 261 30.12 -9.31 14.81
CA GLN A 261 30.53 -9.07 13.43
C GLN A 261 30.38 -10.34 12.59
N LEU A 262 29.90 -10.14 11.36
CA LEU A 262 29.82 -11.19 10.34
C LEU A 262 31.20 -11.39 9.68
N THR A 263 31.52 -12.62 9.38
CA THR A 263 32.66 -12.92 8.48
C THR A 263 32.34 -12.50 7.05
N ASP A 264 33.35 -12.34 6.21
CA ASP A 264 33.15 -12.01 4.79
C ASP A 264 32.26 -13.03 4.06
N GLN A 265 32.39 -14.33 4.41
CA GLN A 265 31.56 -15.40 3.85
C GLN A 265 30.10 -15.27 4.30
N GLU A 266 29.85 -15.00 5.60
CA GLU A 266 28.51 -14.79 6.12
C GLU A 266 27.86 -13.53 5.52
N PHE A 267 28.64 -12.46 5.40
CA PHE A 267 28.18 -11.23 4.75
C PHE A 267 27.92 -11.46 3.25
N GLY A 268 28.76 -12.24 2.56
CA GLY A 268 28.51 -12.67 1.19
C GLY A 268 27.19 -13.42 1.02
N ARG A 269 26.84 -14.29 2.00
CA ARG A 269 25.54 -14.98 2.03
C ARG A 269 24.39 -14.02 2.26
N ILE A 270 24.53 -13.02 3.14
CA ILE A 270 23.49 -12.00 3.29
C ILE A 270 23.29 -11.22 1.99
N LYS A 271 24.37 -10.81 1.33
CA LYS A 271 24.27 -10.10 0.04
C LYS A 271 23.52 -10.89 -1.04
N SER A 272 23.54 -12.22 -0.99
CA SER A 272 22.84 -13.06 -1.96
C SER A 272 21.31 -12.93 -1.91
N HIS A 273 20.73 -12.33 -0.85
CA HIS A 273 19.27 -12.17 -0.77
C HIS A 273 18.71 -11.34 -1.93
N THR A 274 19.47 -10.40 -2.48
CA THR A 274 19.02 -9.58 -3.63
C THR A 274 18.80 -10.45 -4.86
N LEU A 275 19.74 -11.35 -5.16
CA LEU A 275 19.64 -12.30 -6.27
C LEU A 275 18.58 -13.36 -6.02
N LEU A 276 18.54 -13.93 -4.81
CA LEU A 276 17.54 -14.92 -4.42
C LEU A 276 16.12 -14.33 -4.47
N GLY A 277 15.96 -13.11 -3.95
CA GLY A 277 14.69 -12.39 -4.00
C GLY A 277 14.22 -12.15 -5.43
N ALA A 278 15.11 -11.66 -6.30
CA ALA A 278 14.81 -11.46 -7.71
C ALA A 278 14.41 -12.78 -8.41
N GLN A 279 15.15 -13.88 -8.16
CA GLN A 279 14.83 -15.20 -8.72
C GLN A 279 13.47 -15.71 -8.24
N ILE A 280 13.12 -15.48 -6.98
CA ILE A 280 11.81 -15.84 -6.43
C ILE A 280 10.72 -15.02 -7.11
N MET A 281 10.88 -13.71 -7.18
CA MET A 281 9.87 -12.81 -7.76
C MET A 281 9.68 -13.02 -9.26
N LEU A 282 10.66 -13.54 -10.00
CA LEU A 282 10.49 -13.95 -11.39
C LEU A 282 9.38 -14.99 -11.59
N LYS A 283 9.15 -15.88 -10.60
CA LYS A 283 8.06 -16.86 -10.65
C LYS A 283 6.68 -16.21 -10.61
N TYR A 284 6.60 -15.00 -10.07
CA TYR A 284 5.36 -14.25 -9.89
C TYR A 284 5.21 -13.05 -10.82
N VAL A 285 6.07 -12.94 -11.84
CA VAL A 285 6.09 -11.79 -12.76
C VAL A 285 4.76 -11.59 -13.50
N ASN A 286 4.07 -12.68 -13.83
CA ASN A 286 2.75 -12.62 -14.47
C ASN A 286 1.65 -12.08 -13.55
N THR A 287 1.88 -12.11 -12.25
CA THR A 287 0.94 -11.74 -11.19
C THR A 287 1.23 -10.36 -10.62
N LEU A 288 2.50 -10.13 -10.26
CA LEU A 288 2.95 -8.93 -9.56
C LEU A 288 3.65 -7.91 -10.49
N GLY A 289 3.86 -8.26 -11.75
CA GLY A 289 4.66 -7.46 -12.67
C GLY A 289 6.17 -7.63 -12.44
N ILE A 290 6.97 -6.87 -13.21
CA ILE A 290 8.43 -6.96 -13.16
C ILE A 290 9.05 -6.14 -12.02
N LEU A 291 8.34 -5.13 -11.50
CA LEU A 291 8.90 -4.18 -10.54
C LEU A 291 9.42 -4.82 -9.24
N PRO A 292 8.73 -5.82 -8.62
CA PRO A 292 9.29 -6.54 -7.46
C PRO A 292 10.63 -7.22 -7.76
N VAL A 293 10.81 -7.77 -8.97
CA VAL A 293 12.07 -8.39 -9.40
C VAL A 293 13.18 -7.34 -9.44
N VAL A 294 12.89 -6.19 -10.06
CA VAL A 294 13.85 -5.08 -10.21
C VAL A 294 14.24 -4.55 -8.82
N ILE A 295 13.29 -4.30 -7.94
CA ILE A 295 13.57 -3.76 -6.60
C ILE A 295 14.34 -4.78 -5.73
N CYS A 296 13.96 -6.06 -5.73
CA CYS A 296 14.74 -7.09 -5.04
C CYS A 296 16.21 -7.08 -5.48
N PHE A 297 16.44 -6.93 -6.77
CA PHE A 297 17.78 -6.94 -7.33
C PHE A 297 18.56 -5.65 -7.04
N GLU A 298 17.90 -4.48 -7.10
CA GLU A 298 18.57 -3.16 -7.14
C GLU A 298 18.63 -2.41 -5.81
N HIS A 299 17.80 -2.72 -4.80
CA HIS A 299 17.64 -1.87 -3.61
C HIS A 299 18.92 -1.69 -2.77
N HIS A 300 19.91 -2.54 -2.96
CA HIS A 300 21.26 -2.39 -2.39
C HIS A 300 22.33 -1.98 -3.40
N LEU A 301 21.96 -1.70 -4.66
CA LEU A 301 22.84 -0.98 -5.56
C LEU A 301 22.93 0.48 -5.09
N LYS A 302 24.12 0.92 -4.71
CA LYS A 302 24.33 2.32 -4.36
C LYS A 302 24.18 3.21 -5.59
N TYR A 303 23.85 4.48 -5.38
CA TYR A 303 23.67 5.44 -6.48
C TYR A 303 24.87 5.52 -7.42
N ASP A 304 26.10 5.40 -6.87
CA ASP A 304 27.35 5.32 -7.61
C ASP A 304 27.67 3.91 -8.16
N SER A 305 26.74 2.97 -8.03
CA SER A 305 26.87 1.55 -8.42
C SER A 305 27.92 0.74 -7.63
N SER A 306 28.42 1.26 -6.50
CA SER A 306 29.42 0.56 -5.67
C SER A 306 28.84 -0.52 -4.74
N GLY A 307 27.52 -0.64 -4.66
CA GLY A 307 26.81 -1.58 -3.81
C GLY A 307 26.82 -3.03 -4.27
N TYR A 308 25.76 -3.76 -4.02
CA TYR A 308 25.58 -5.14 -4.47
C TYR A 308 24.15 -5.39 -4.98
N PRO A 309 23.97 -6.37 -5.90
CA PRO A 309 24.99 -7.22 -6.50
C PRO A 309 25.95 -6.43 -7.39
N ARG A 310 27.22 -6.85 -7.47
CA ARG A 310 28.17 -6.19 -8.36
C ARG A 310 27.84 -6.49 -9.81
N LEU A 311 27.74 -5.45 -10.62
CA LEU A 311 27.51 -5.55 -12.05
C LEU A 311 28.81 -5.28 -12.82
N PRO A 312 29.05 -5.99 -13.94
CA PRO A 312 30.23 -5.77 -14.77
C PRO A 312 30.16 -4.47 -15.59
N PHE A 313 29.05 -3.74 -15.52
CA PHE A 313 28.80 -2.48 -16.23
C PHE A 313 28.04 -1.51 -15.35
N LEU A 314 28.24 -0.23 -15.55
CA LEU A 314 27.48 0.83 -14.90
C LEU A 314 26.05 0.83 -15.44
N ARG A 315 25.07 0.88 -14.54
CA ARG A 315 23.67 0.93 -14.87
C ARG A 315 22.96 1.96 -13.98
N LYS A 316 22.10 2.76 -14.59
CA LYS A 316 21.15 3.57 -13.84
C LYS A 316 20.12 2.66 -13.21
N GLN A 317 19.93 2.79 -11.89
CA GLN A 317 18.87 2.08 -11.16
C GLN A 317 17.50 2.62 -11.57
N HIS A 318 16.49 1.77 -11.42
CA HIS A 318 15.10 2.21 -11.58
C HIS A 318 14.74 3.21 -10.49
N ILE A 319 13.95 4.24 -10.82
CA ILE A 319 13.56 5.29 -9.85
C ILE A 319 12.88 4.71 -8.60
N ALA A 320 12.05 3.67 -8.74
CA ALA A 320 11.42 3.00 -7.62
C ALA A 320 12.45 2.29 -6.70
N SER A 321 13.54 1.76 -7.26
CA SER A 321 14.62 1.15 -6.47
C SER A 321 15.37 2.20 -5.65
N LEU A 322 15.60 3.39 -6.19
CA LEU A 322 16.20 4.52 -5.47
C LEU A 322 15.30 5.00 -4.33
N ILE A 323 13.98 5.07 -4.57
CA ILE A 323 12.98 5.42 -3.54
C ILE A 323 13.00 4.38 -2.42
N VAL A 324 12.91 3.09 -2.76
CA VAL A 324 12.88 2.00 -1.78
C VAL A 324 14.19 1.93 -1.00
N ALA A 325 15.35 2.12 -1.63
CA ALA A 325 16.65 2.13 -0.95
C ALA A 325 16.74 3.22 0.13
N ILE A 326 16.21 4.42 -0.13
CA ILE A 326 16.15 5.50 0.86
C ILE A 326 15.24 5.10 2.03
N CYS A 327 14.05 4.57 1.73
CA CYS A 327 13.06 4.18 2.75
C CYS A 327 13.53 2.98 3.58
N ASP A 328 14.19 2.00 2.96
CA ASP A 328 14.77 0.83 3.62
C ASP A 328 15.84 1.25 4.64
N VAL A 329 16.82 2.03 4.22
CA VAL A 329 17.90 2.48 5.12
C VAL A 329 17.34 3.39 6.22
N TYR A 330 16.38 4.28 5.90
CA TYR A 330 15.73 5.11 6.90
C TYR A 330 15.01 4.29 7.97
N ASP A 331 14.22 3.29 7.57
CA ASP A 331 13.53 2.40 8.52
C ASP A 331 14.53 1.56 9.31
N ALA A 332 15.52 0.96 8.63
CA ALA A 332 16.55 0.12 9.27
C ALA A 332 17.40 0.86 10.30
N LEU A 333 17.73 2.14 10.07
CA LEU A 333 18.47 2.97 11.04
C LEU A 333 17.56 3.46 12.18
N SER A 334 16.27 3.64 11.89
CA SER A 334 15.28 4.11 12.87
C SER A 334 14.77 2.98 13.76
N GLN A 335 14.98 1.70 13.40
CA GLN A 335 14.55 0.53 14.18
C GLN A 335 15.55 0.18 15.27
N ARG A 336 15.03 -0.26 16.44
CA ARG A 336 15.82 -0.87 17.49
C ARG A 336 16.21 -2.30 17.07
N ARG A 337 17.50 -2.51 16.75
CA ARG A 337 18.05 -3.87 16.67
C ARG A 337 18.67 -4.20 18.02
N GLY A 338 18.32 -5.34 18.62
CA GLY A 338 18.63 -5.74 19.99
C GLY A 338 20.09 -5.57 20.46
N TYR A 339 21.02 -5.27 19.55
CA TYR A 339 22.46 -5.10 19.80
C TYR A 339 23.02 -3.73 19.42
N LYS A 340 22.19 -2.78 18.90
CA LYS A 340 22.64 -1.43 18.52
C LYS A 340 21.92 -0.36 19.33
N GLN A 341 22.61 0.76 19.57
CA GLN A 341 22.00 1.97 20.14
C GLN A 341 20.90 2.47 19.21
N ASP A 342 19.79 2.90 19.80
CA ASP A 342 18.71 3.60 19.09
C ASP A 342 19.29 4.90 18.54
N TYR A 343 19.29 5.07 17.23
CA TYR A 343 19.67 6.34 16.64
C TYR A 343 18.51 7.33 16.75
N SER A 344 18.80 8.52 17.26
CA SER A 344 17.85 9.64 17.19
C SER A 344 17.68 10.10 15.74
N PRO A 345 16.53 10.71 15.38
CA PRO A 345 16.26 11.12 14.00
C PRO A 345 17.33 12.02 13.36
N ASP A 346 17.94 12.89 14.13
CA ASP A 346 19.04 13.74 13.69
C ASP A 346 20.32 12.93 13.38
N VAL A 347 20.59 11.87 14.13
CA VAL A 347 21.69 10.95 13.85
C VAL A 347 21.42 10.17 12.56
N VAL A 348 20.17 9.69 12.37
CA VAL A 348 19.75 9.02 11.12
C VAL A 348 19.96 9.95 9.92
N TYR A 349 19.49 11.19 10.01
CA TYR A 349 19.71 12.21 8.98
C TYR A 349 21.20 12.39 8.66
N ASN A 350 22.03 12.54 9.70
CA ASN A 350 23.47 12.74 9.53
C ASN A 350 24.17 11.54 8.88
N ILE A 351 23.77 10.30 9.25
CA ILE A 351 24.31 9.07 8.64
C ILE A 351 23.96 9.03 7.15
N MET A 352 22.67 9.19 6.80
CA MET A 352 22.22 9.13 5.42
C MET A 352 22.79 10.27 4.56
N SER A 353 22.92 11.47 5.14
CA SER A 353 23.47 12.64 4.44
C SER A 353 24.97 12.49 4.10
N ARG A 354 25.75 11.70 4.86
CA ARG A 354 27.14 11.39 4.53
C ARG A 354 27.28 10.53 3.27
N ASP A 355 26.30 9.70 3.01
CA ASP A 355 26.25 8.83 1.84
C ASP A 355 25.52 9.48 0.62
N LYS A 356 25.20 10.77 0.71
CA LYS A 356 24.58 11.55 -0.37
C LYS A 356 25.50 11.63 -1.57
N GLY A 357 25.00 11.26 -2.76
CA GLY A 357 25.77 11.25 -4.01
C GLY A 357 26.58 9.97 -4.22
N SER A 358 26.80 9.16 -3.18
CA SER A 358 27.40 7.83 -3.30
C SER A 358 26.37 6.72 -3.06
N GLY A 359 25.81 6.67 -1.85
CA GLY A 359 24.80 5.70 -1.49
C GLY A 359 23.41 6.03 -2.03
N PHE A 360 23.06 7.31 -2.04
CA PHE A 360 21.74 7.81 -2.38
C PHE A 360 21.79 8.88 -3.47
N ASP A 361 20.74 8.88 -4.32
CA ASP A 361 20.49 10.01 -5.21
C ASP A 361 20.34 11.29 -4.38
N PRO A 362 21.15 12.34 -4.68
CA PRO A 362 21.19 13.54 -3.85
C PRO A 362 19.87 14.32 -3.83
N GLU A 363 19.17 14.35 -4.95
CA GLU A 363 17.91 15.07 -5.10
C GLU A 363 16.77 14.36 -4.38
N LEU A 364 16.69 13.03 -4.53
CA LEU A 364 15.70 12.22 -3.85
C LEU A 364 15.90 12.22 -2.33
N LEU A 365 17.14 12.14 -1.86
CA LEU A 365 17.42 12.17 -0.42
C LEU A 365 17.00 13.50 0.20
N ASP A 366 17.31 14.63 -0.46
CA ASP A 366 16.89 15.95 0.01
C ASP A 366 15.37 16.09 0.01
N LYS A 367 14.69 15.64 -1.04
CA LYS A 367 13.22 15.63 -1.10
C LYS A 367 12.63 14.73 0.00
N PHE A 368 13.23 13.56 0.24
CA PHE A 368 12.79 12.66 1.29
C PHE A 368 12.79 13.35 2.66
N PHE A 369 13.90 13.97 3.07
CA PHE A 369 13.98 14.65 4.36
C PHE A 369 13.16 15.94 4.44
N ARG A 370 12.92 16.65 3.33
CA ARG A 370 11.94 17.74 3.29
C ARG A 370 10.53 17.27 3.59
N ILE A 371 10.15 16.12 3.04
CA ILE A 371 8.82 15.54 3.18
C ILE A 371 8.63 14.88 4.55
N MET A 372 9.63 14.10 5.01
CA MET A 372 9.58 13.39 6.28
C MET A 372 9.91 14.27 7.49
N GLY A 373 10.65 15.35 7.27
CA GLY A 373 11.21 16.19 8.33
C GLY A 373 12.41 15.55 9.03
N LEU A 374 13.16 16.36 9.75
CA LEU A 374 14.22 15.86 10.64
C LEU A 374 13.61 15.12 11.84
N TRP A 375 12.55 15.68 12.40
CA TRP A 375 11.83 15.14 13.55
C TRP A 375 10.50 14.55 13.07
N PRO A 376 10.36 13.23 12.93
CA PRO A 376 9.16 12.64 12.34
C PRO A 376 7.92 12.93 13.17
N VAL A 377 6.75 12.93 12.51
CA VAL A 377 5.46 13.09 13.18
C VAL A 377 5.30 12.03 14.26
N GLY A 378 4.86 12.44 15.46
CA GLY A 378 4.76 11.59 16.64
C GLY A 378 6.05 11.53 17.48
N ALA A 379 7.16 12.14 17.03
CA ALA A 379 8.36 12.22 17.85
C ALA A 379 8.10 13.03 19.12
N VAL A 380 8.65 12.56 20.24
CA VAL A 380 8.69 13.27 21.50
C VAL A 380 10.01 14.03 21.59
N VAL A 381 9.95 15.32 21.85
CA VAL A 381 11.14 16.20 21.85
C VAL A 381 11.16 17.09 23.07
N ALA A 382 12.36 17.35 23.58
CA ALA A 382 12.59 18.38 24.61
C ALA A 382 13.01 19.68 23.94
N LEU A 383 12.45 20.79 24.40
CA LEU A 383 12.77 22.13 23.94
C LEU A 383 13.84 22.80 24.85
N ASN A 384 14.43 23.83 24.30
CA ASN A 384 15.48 24.64 25.00
C ASN A 384 14.97 25.35 26.27
N ASP A 385 13.64 25.52 26.43
CA ASP A 385 13.03 26.07 27.66
C ASP A 385 12.68 25.00 28.71
N GLY A 386 13.05 23.73 28.45
CA GLY A 386 12.75 22.58 29.29
C GLY A 386 11.36 21.96 29.06
N SER A 387 10.54 22.54 28.19
CA SER A 387 9.23 21.98 27.83
C SER A 387 9.38 20.71 26.99
N ILE A 388 8.39 19.81 27.09
CA ILE A 388 8.31 18.61 26.25
C ILE A 388 7.18 18.77 25.26
N ALA A 389 7.43 18.38 24.01
CA ALA A 389 6.47 18.53 22.94
C ALA A 389 6.37 17.27 22.06
N LEU A 390 5.24 17.14 21.38
CA LEU A 390 5.01 16.15 20.32
C LEU A 390 5.03 16.83 18.96
N VAL A 391 5.76 16.26 18.04
CA VAL A 391 5.77 16.72 16.64
C VAL A 391 4.42 16.36 16.00
N ARG A 392 3.70 17.36 15.49
CA ARG A 392 2.38 17.21 14.89
C ARG A 392 2.40 17.30 13.37
N GLU A 393 3.21 18.20 12.83
CA GLU A 393 3.27 18.42 11.39
C GLU A 393 4.68 18.81 10.98
N GLN A 394 5.09 18.36 9.78
CA GLN A 394 6.38 18.71 9.20
C GLN A 394 6.35 20.09 8.56
N ASN A 395 7.51 20.71 8.50
CA ASN A 395 7.72 21.92 7.74
C ASN A 395 8.73 21.67 6.63
N GLU A 396 8.24 21.70 5.39
CA GLU A 396 9.09 21.41 4.21
C GLU A 396 10.07 22.55 3.88
N SER A 397 9.82 23.76 4.39
CA SER A 397 10.74 24.90 4.21
C SER A 397 11.91 24.85 5.19
N ASP A 398 11.70 24.31 6.39
CA ASP A 398 12.74 24.08 7.39
C ASP A 398 12.49 22.77 8.16
N ILE A 399 13.20 21.73 7.76
CA ILE A 399 13.05 20.38 8.30
C ILE A 399 13.36 20.28 9.81
N ARG A 400 14.03 21.29 10.38
CA ARG A 400 14.40 21.34 11.80
C ARG A 400 13.36 22.01 12.66
N ARG A 401 12.41 22.72 12.06
CA ARG A 401 11.41 23.56 12.72
C ARG A 401 9.98 23.11 12.42
N PRO A 402 9.59 21.92 12.90
CA PRO A 402 8.22 21.40 12.68
C PRO A 402 7.18 22.18 13.48
N LYS A 403 5.90 21.92 13.20
CA LYS A 403 4.82 22.27 14.12
C LYS A 403 4.74 21.24 15.23
N ILE A 404 4.68 21.68 16.45
CA ILE A 404 4.70 20.87 17.67
C ILE A 404 3.48 21.18 18.54
N GLU A 405 3.17 20.29 19.46
CA GLU A 405 2.28 20.56 20.59
C GLU A 405 3.08 20.37 21.87
N ILE A 406 3.21 21.43 22.66
CA ILE A 406 3.78 21.34 24.01
C ILE A 406 2.80 20.52 24.85
N VAL A 407 3.27 19.45 25.49
CA VAL A 407 2.45 18.53 26.30
C VAL A 407 2.86 18.55 27.78
N SER A 408 4.02 19.08 28.08
CA SER A 408 4.51 19.25 29.46
C SER A 408 5.36 20.54 29.52
N PRO A 409 5.18 21.35 30.60
CA PRO A 409 4.19 21.20 31.66
C PRO A 409 2.75 21.48 31.15
N GLN A 410 1.75 20.94 31.84
CA GLN A 410 0.33 20.99 31.36
C GLN A 410 -0.24 22.41 31.27
N ASP A 411 0.18 23.32 32.12
CA ASP A 411 -0.22 24.73 32.12
C ASP A 411 0.30 25.49 30.89
N LYS A 412 1.32 24.96 30.20
CA LYS A 412 1.85 25.50 28.96
C LYS A 412 1.36 24.78 27.71
N ARG A 413 0.43 23.84 27.84
CA ARG A 413 -0.05 23.02 26.70
C ARG A 413 -0.63 23.91 25.60
N ARG A 414 0.00 23.90 24.42
CA ARG A 414 -0.42 24.67 23.25
C ARG A 414 0.24 24.14 21.97
N PRO A 415 -0.39 24.32 20.81
CA PRO A 415 0.30 24.14 19.53
C PRO A 415 1.30 25.29 19.31
N VAL A 416 2.43 24.98 18.71
CA VAL A 416 3.49 25.94 18.36
C VAL A 416 4.01 25.61 16.97
N ASP A 417 4.09 26.63 16.11
CA ASP A 417 4.84 26.57 14.86
C ASP A 417 6.26 27.09 15.13
N LEU A 418 7.24 26.21 15.14
CA LEU A 418 8.62 26.61 15.43
C LEU A 418 9.24 27.55 14.38
N THR A 419 8.63 27.68 13.20
CA THR A 419 9.07 28.69 12.22
C THR A 419 8.65 30.08 12.60
N GLN A 420 7.56 30.22 13.33
CA GLN A 420 7.02 31.52 13.80
C GLN A 420 7.59 31.87 15.17
N ASP A 421 7.79 30.90 16.03
CA ASP A 421 8.40 31.11 17.35
C ASP A 421 9.89 30.74 17.32
N THR A 422 10.72 31.73 17.01
CA THR A 422 12.18 31.56 16.91
C THR A 422 12.88 31.43 18.26
N THR A 423 12.19 31.70 19.37
CA THR A 423 12.75 31.59 20.74
C THR A 423 12.82 30.15 21.20
N LEU A 424 11.91 29.29 20.67
CA LEU A 424 11.89 27.87 20.95
C LEU A 424 12.68 27.09 19.89
N SER A 425 13.39 26.08 20.36
CA SER A 425 14.11 25.13 19.50
C SER A 425 14.10 23.73 20.12
N ILE A 426 14.13 22.72 19.27
CA ILE A 426 14.28 21.34 19.70
C ILE A 426 15.74 21.13 20.10
N GLU A 427 15.96 20.73 21.36
CA GLU A 427 17.28 20.47 21.92
C GLU A 427 17.66 18.99 21.76
N ARG A 428 16.71 18.08 22.05
CA ARG A 428 16.94 16.64 21.92
C ARG A 428 15.67 15.83 21.70
N TYR A 429 15.86 14.67 21.11
CA TYR A 429 14.85 13.64 20.98
C TYR A 429 14.69 12.86 22.28
N LEU A 430 13.44 12.56 22.65
CA LEU A 430 13.11 11.67 23.76
C LEU A 430 12.62 10.33 23.18
N ASN A 431 13.28 9.26 23.58
CA ASN A 431 12.87 7.94 23.10
C ASN A 431 11.45 7.62 23.57
N PRO A 432 10.48 7.39 22.65
CA PRO A 432 9.07 7.21 22.99
C PRO A 432 8.79 5.93 23.81
N TRP A 433 9.76 5.05 23.93
CA TRP A 433 9.66 3.79 24.69
C TRP A 433 10.44 3.82 26.01
N LYS A 434 11.19 4.86 26.24
CA LYS A 434 11.95 5.11 27.47
C LYS A 434 11.43 6.39 28.14
N GLU A 435 12.23 7.42 28.14
CA GLU A 435 11.94 8.71 28.80
C GLU A 435 10.75 9.47 28.17
N GLY A 436 10.43 9.22 26.89
CA GLY A 436 9.28 9.83 26.21
C GLY A 436 7.94 9.12 26.40
N LYS A 437 7.95 7.92 27.02
CA LYS A 437 6.76 7.05 27.09
C LYS A 437 5.55 7.68 27.78
N GLU A 438 5.78 8.41 28.84
CA GLU A 438 4.73 9.07 29.62
C GLU A 438 4.02 10.17 28.81
N TYR A 439 4.75 10.86 27.91
CA TYR A 439 4.24 11.98 27.13
C TYR A 439 3.42 11.54 25.92
N LEU A 440 3.61 10.32 25.41
CA LEU A 440 2.79 9.77 24.32
C LEU A 440 1.32 9.62 24.69
N ARG A 441 1.02 9.41 25.98
CA ARG A 441 -0.35 9.28 26.48
C ARG A 441 -1.08 10.62 26.63
N LEU A 442 -0.32 11.71 26.57
CA LEU A 442 -0.86 13.07 26.73
C LEU A 442 -1.23 13.70 25.38
N GLY A 443 -0.87 13.10 24.28
CA GLY A 443 -1.12 13.53 22.90
C GLY A 443 -2.04 12.60 22.17
#